data_dd4047f7e0c443f745f526424e36bb9e
#
_entry.id   dd4047f7e0c443f745f526424e36bb9e
#
_cell.length_a   1.000
_cell.length_b   1.000
_cell.length_c   1.000
_cell.angle_alpha   90.00
_cell.angle_beta   90.00
_cell.angle_gamma   90.00
#
_symmetry.space_group_name_H-M   'P 1'
#
loop_
_entity.id
_entity.type
_entity.pdbx_description
1 polymer ?
#
loop_
_entity_poly.entity_id
_entity_poly.type
_entity_poly.pdbx_seq_one_letter_code
_entity_poly.pdbx_strand_id
1 'polypeptide(L)'
;MSSFRKQAALLGLTAAVFAASTAQADEKVTNPDASTTSTPVANQSEKSVAPTGNEKGTASEKTDAPTKQDENATPVTSTNTKPSTETTSSKEGSLADDKALQPTEGQEVDVRILTTTDLHTNLVNYDYYQDKPAENVGLAKTAVLIEEAKKENSNTLLVDNGDTIQGTPLGTYKAIVNPVKEGEQHPMYAALQKLGFEAGTLGNHEFNYGLDYLKRVIDTAGMPIVNANVVDPKTGAYVYDPYKIISKTFVDKNGRKTTVKIGVTGIVPPQILSWDKANLEGKIQVNDSVEAIQKIIPEMRKAGADITLVLSHSGIGDDKYEKGEENEGYQIASLPGVDAVVTGHSHAEFPSGNGT
;
A
#
# COMPACT_ATOMS: atom_id res chain seq x y z
N MET A 1 -28.81 17.68 22.39
CA MET A 1 -27.52 17.11 22.79
C MET A 1 -27.80 15.74 23.39
N SER A 2 -27.81 14.73 22.52
CA SER A 2 -28.08 13.33 22.89
C SER A 2 -26.74 12.62 23.00
N SER A 3 -26.43 12.18 24.21
CA SER A 3 -25.22 11.43 24.57
C SER A 3 -25.35 10.02 24.00
N PHE A 4 -24.64 9.70 22.93
CA PHE A 4 -24.44 8.32 22.49
C PHE A 4 -23.56 7.59 23.50
N ARG A 5 -24.15 6.77 24.35
CA ARG A 5 -23.40 5.74 25.07
C ARG A 5 -23.12 4.59 24.09
N LYS A 6 -21.90 4.52 23.60
CA LYS A 6 -21.38 3.31 22.94
C LYS A 6 -21.22 2.23 24.03
N GLN A 7 -22.16 1.28 24.11
CA GLN A 7 -21.85 0.00 24.71
C GLN A 7 -21.07 -0.81 23.67
N ALA A 8 -19.78 -0.93 23.91
CA ALA A 8 -18.97 -1.93 23.21
C ALA A 8 -19.44 -3.29 23.73
N ALA A 9 -20.30 -3.96 22.99
CA ALA A 9 -20.50 -5.38 23.14
C ALA A 9 -19.25 -6.04 22.54
N LEU A 10 -18.47 -6.66 23.42
CA LEU A 10 -17.35 -7.53 23.05
C LEU A 10 -17.95 -8.81 22.43
N LEU A 11 -18.36 -8.73 21.18
CA LEU A 11 -18.72 -9.87 20.34
C LEU A 11 -17.55 -10.07 19.38
N GLY A 12 -16.96 -11.26 19.46
CA GLY A 12 -15.77 -11.65 18.77
C GLY A 12 -15.72 -11.20 17.31
N LEU A 13 -14.76 -10.32 17.03
CA LEU A 13 -14.33 -10.03 15.67
C LEU A 13 -13.60 -11.27 15.18
N THR A 14 -14.29 -12.16 14.48
CA THR A 14 -13.64 -13.21 13.70
C THR A 14 -13.03 -12.51 12.49
N ALA A 15 -11.80 -12.08 12.63
CA ALA A 15 -10.95 -11.74 11.49
C ALA A 15 -10.65 -13.05 10.77
N ALA A 16 -11.38 -13.35 9.69
CA ALA A 16 -10.99 -14.41 8.79
C ALA A 16 -9.82 -13.90 7.95
N VAL A 17 -8.61 -14.14 8.43
CA VAL A 17 -7.39 -13.99 7.63
C VAL A 17 -7.33 -15.23 6.76
N PHE A 18 -7.63 -15.11 5.47
CA PHE A 18 -7.29 -16.14 4.50
C PHE A 18 -5.81 -16.01 4.15
N ALA A 19 -4.95 -16.62 4.96
CA ALA A 19 -3.61 -16.97 4.54
C ALA A 19 -3.74 -18.12 3.54
N ALA A 20 -3.15 -17.97 2.37
CA ALA A 20 -3.00 -19.09 1.44
C ALA A 20 -2.08 -20.12 2.11
N SER A 21 -2.64 -21.18 2.69
CA SER A 21 -1.88 -22.28 3.26
C SER A 21 -1.19 -23.03 2.13
N THR A 22 0.13 -23.04 2.14
CA THR A 22 0.94 -24.00 1.39
C THR A 22 0.74 -25.37 2.05
N ALA A 23 0.00 -26.27 1.40
CA ALA A 23 0.00 -27.66 1.76
C ALA A 23 1.37 -28.25 1.43
N GLN A 24 2.21 -28.48 2.44
CA GLN A 24 3.39 -29.32 2.33
C GLN A 24 2.92 -30.77 2.37
N ALA A 25 3.16 -31.48 1.28
CA ALA A 25 3.04 -32.93 1.27
C ALA A 25 4.20 -33.52 2.10
N ASP A 26 3.86 -34.24 3.17
CA ASP A 26 4.78 -35.02 3.96
C ASP A 26 5.35 -36.19 3.11
N GLU A 27 6.58 -36.08 2.66
CA GLU A 27 7.37 -37.23 2.26
C GLU A 27 8.21 -37.69 3.44
N LYS A 28 7.83 -38.82 3.96
CA LYS A 28 8.48 -39.57 5.04
C LYS A 28 9.78 -40.17 4.51
N VAL A 29 10.92 -39.49 4.76
CA VAL A 29 12.23 -40.12 4.56
C VAL A 29 12.79 -40.56 5.90
N THR A 30 12.96 -41.88 6.03
CA THR A 30 13.61 -42.55 7.13
C THR A 30 15.11 -42.29 7.12
N ASN A 31 15.63 -41.89 8.28
CA ASN A 31 17.05 -41.68 8.54
C ASN A 31 17.72 -42.98 8.94
N PRO A 32 18.97 -43.24 8.59
CA PRO A 32 19.88 -43.89 9.53
C PRO A 32 21.14 -43.06 9.81
N ASP A 33 21.49 -43.11 11.10
CA ASP A 33 22.67 -42.67 11.82
C ASP A 33 23.97 -42.41 11.06
N ALA A 34 24.66 -41.34 11.43
CA ALA A 34 26.01 -41.43 11.99
C ALA A 34 26.56 -40.02 12.38
N SER A 35 27.05 -40.01 13.61
CA SER A 35 27.86 -38.98 14.27
C SER A 35 29.11 -38.54 13.47
N THR A 36 29.49 -37.27 13.54
CA THR A 36 30.82 -36.79 14.02
C THR A 36 30.98 -35.30 13.98
N THR A 37 31.25 -34.74 15.12
CA THR A 37 32.16 -33.64 15.54
C THR A 37 32.67 -32.61 14.54
N SER A 38 32.42 -31.36 14.92
CA SER A 38 33.35 -30.24 15.19
C SER A 38 33.97 -29.43 14.08
N THR A 39 33.90 -28.21 14.18
CA THR A 39 34.73 -27.03 14.49
C THR A 39 34.57 -25.89 13.49
N PRO A 40 34.65 -24.64 13.92
CA PRO A 40 34.33 -23.48 13.09
C PRO A 40 35.57 -23.01 12.31
N VAL A 41 35.36 -22.57 11.08
CA VAL A 41 36.39 -21.90 10.28
C VAL A 41 36.04 -20.45 10.06
N ALA A 42 37.04 -19.66 10.36
CA ALA A 42 37.07 -18.22 10.39
C ALA A 42 36.94 -17.58 9.00
N ASN A 43 36.35 -16.41 9.05
CA ASN A 43 36.38 -15.28 8.15
C ASN A 43 37.67 -15.09 7.35
N GLN A 44 37.61 -14.97 6.04
CA GLN A 44 38.61 -14.29 5.24
C GLN A 44 37.94 -13.32 4.26
N SER A 45 38.31 -12.08 4.50
CA SER A 45 38.09 -10.89 3.67
C SER A 45 38.85 -10.98 2.34
N GLU A 46 38.19 -10.82 1.21
CA GLU A 46 38.87 -10.56 -0.06
C GLU A 46 38.69 -9.11 -0.48
N LYS A 47 39.85 -8.49 -0.71
CA LYS A 47 40.06 -7.12 -1.18
C LYS A 47 39.71 -6.99 -2.66
N SER A 48 38.97 -5.94 -3.01
CA SER A 48 38.81 -5.46 -4.37
C SER A 48 40.08 -4.86 -4.91
N VAL A 49 40.49 -5.26 -6.09
CA VAL A 49 41.58 -4.64 -6.88
C VAL A 49 40.94 -3.90 -8.07
N ALA A 50 41.24 -2.61 -8.13
CA ALA A 50 40.89 -1.76 -9.27
C ALA A 50 41.97 -1.92 -10.36
N PRO A 51 41.66 -1.84 -11.65
CA PRO A 51 42.65 -1.60 -12.67
C PRO A 51 42.64 -0.14 -13.10
N THR A 52 43.80 0.49 -12.90
CA THR A 52 44.21 1.72 -13.57
C THR A 52 44.72 1.39 -14.98
N GLY A 53 44.40 2.23 -15.96
CA GLY A 53 44.98 2.14 -17.29
C GLY A 53 44.54 3.34 -18.14
N ASN A 54 45.47 4.27 -18.18
CA ASN A 54 45.46 5.49 -18.98
C ASN A 54 45.88 5.16 -20.41
N GLU A 55 45.23 5.73 -21.45
CA GLU A 55 45.97 6.23 -22.60
C GLU A 55 45.18 7.22 -23.48
N LYS A 56 45.91 8.23 -23.92
CA LYS A 56 45.56 9.37 -24.73
C LYS A 56 45.41 8.97 -26.21
N GLY A 57 44.52 9.66 -26.97
CA GLY A 57 44.57 9.69 -28.41
C GLY A 57 43.70 10.82 -28.96
N THR A 58 44.34 11.80 -29.52
CA THR A 58 43.92 13.09 -30.06
C THR A 58 43.29 13.04 -31.46
N ALA A 59 42.61 14.15 -31.80
CA ALA A 59 42.34 14.81 -33.11
C ALA A 59 40.92 14.53 -33.66
N SER A 60 40.03 15.50 -33.67
CA SER A 60 39.83 16.63 -34.60
C SER A 60 39.32 16.21 -35.97
N GLU A 61 38.09 16.59 -36.31
CA GLU A 61 37.79 17.43 -37.48
C GLU A 61 36.31 17.86 -37.56
N LYS A 62 36.18 19.12 -37.94
CA LYS A 62 34.94 19.87 -38.21
C LYS A 62 34.38 19.50 -39.58
N THR A 63 33.07 19.60 -39.81
CA THR A 63 32.49 20.38 -40.92
C THR A 63 30.96 20.45 -40.73
N ASP A 64 30.46 21.61 -40.54
CA ASP A 64 29.58 22.46 -41.35
C ASP A 64 28.12 22.03 -41.57
N ALA A 65 27.28 22.93 -41.06
CA ALA A 65 25.88 23.08 -41.44
C ALA A 65 25.74 23.66 -42.86
N PRO A 66 24.57 23.55 -43.51
CA PRO A 66 23.90 24.80 -43.77
C PRO A 66 22.38 24.85 -43.50
N THR A 67 22.00 25.96 -42.99
CA THR A 67 20.73 26.66 -42.99
C THR A 67 20.01 26.64 -44.34
N LYS A 68 18.66 26.49 -44.34
CA LYS A 68 17.76 27.42 -45.08
C LYS A 68 16.34 27.37 -44.55
N GLN A 69 15.84 28.56 -44.27
CA GLN A 69 14.46 28.98 -44.04
C GLN A 69 13.58 28.69 -45.26
N ASP A 70 12.29 28.43 -45.00
CA ASP A 70 11.24 29.08 -45.80
C ASP A 70 9.99 29.32 -44.90
N GLU A 71 9.65 30.57 -44.87
CA GLU A 71 8.42 31.14 -44.27
C GLU A 71 7.22 30.78 -45.15
N ASN A 72 6.08 30.47 -44.53
CA ASN A 72 4.81 31.00 -45.02
C ASN A 72 3.74 30.93 -43.92
N ALA A 73 3.48 32.06 -43.31
CA ALA A 73 2.40 32.29 -42.41
C ALA A 73 1.18 32.85 -43.19
N THR A 74 0.04 32.22 -43.01
CA THR A 74 -1.23 32.90 -43.28
C THR A 74 -2.13 32.75 -42.04
N PRO A 75 -2.76 33.84 -41.61
CA PRO A 75 -3.54 33.89 -40.38
C PRO A 75 -4.96 33.41 -40.63
N VAL A 76 -5.42 32.47 -39.78
CA VAL A 76 -6.83 32.10 -39.72
C VAL A 76 -7.48 32.84 -38.56
N THR A 77 -8.45 33.62 -38.93
CA THR A 77 -9.34 34.45 -38.14
C THR A 77 -10.04 33.67 -37.04
N SER A 78 -9.89 34.14 -35.80
CA SER A 78 -10.67 33.66 -34.66
C SER A 78 -12.11 34.18 -34.77
N THR A 79 -13.06 33.30 -34.96
CA THR A 79 -14.46 33.56 -34.69
C THR A 79 -14.80 33.10 -33.27
N ASN A 80 -15.07 34.10 -32.47
CA ASN A 80 -15.56 33.99 -31.10
C ASN A 80 -16.98 33.39 -31.12
N THR A 81 -17.12 32.14 -30.74
CA THR A 81 -18.44 31.55 -30.45
C THR A 81 -18.52 31.28 -28.95
N LYS A 82 -19.33 32.09 -28.31
CA LYS A 82 -19.77 32.00 -26.91
C LYS A 82 -20.36 30.62 -26.65
N PRO A 83 -19.91 29.85 -25.65
CA PRO A 83 -20.62 28.66 -25.26
C PRO A 83 -21.93 29.05 -24.55
N SER A 84 -23.02 28.56 -25.07
CA SER A 84 -24.33 28.59 -24.43
C SER A 84 -24.25 27.71 -23.17
N THR A 85 -24.61 28.33 -22.07
CA THR A 85 -24.85 27.67 -20.78
C THR A 85 -26.04 26.72 -20.94
N GLU A 86 -25.80 25.46 -21.21
CA GLU A 86 -26.75 24.42 -20.87
C GLU A 86 -26.62 24.12 -19.39
N THR A 87 -27.58 24.62 -18.65
CA THR A 87 -27.84 24.27 -17.26
C THR A 87 -28.30 22.81 -17.24
N THR A 88 -27.35 21.89 -17.13
CA THR A 88 -27.69 20.54 -16.66
C THR A 88 -28.08 20.67 -15.20
N SER A 89 -29.39 20.68 -14.98
CA SER A 89 -30.01 20.47 -13.68
C SER A 89 -29.44 19.16 -13.09
N SER A 90 -28.39 19.30 -12.27
CA SER A 90 -28.05 18.27 -11.29
C SER A 90 -29.28 18.17 -10.38
N LYS A 91 -30.01 17.08 -10.50
CA LYS A 91 -31.00 16.72 -9.50
C LYS A 91 -30.31 16.74 -8.16
N GLU A 92 -30.63 17.71 -7.34
CA GLU A 92 -30.42 17.66 -5.90
C GLU A 92 -31.00 16.32 -5.44
N GLY A 93 -30.14 15.38 -5.05
CA GLY A 93 -30.55 14.18 -4.34
C GLY A 93 -31.33 14.66 -3.12
N SER A 94 -32.59 14.25 -3.03
CA SER A 94 -33.48 14.78 -2.02
C SER A 94 -32.93 14.43 -0.64
N LEU A 95 -33.02 15.36 0.31
CA LEU A 95 -32.72 15.16 1.74
C LEU A 95 -33.43 13.94 2.34
N ALA A 96 -34.44 13.37 1.65
CA ALA A 96 -35.14 12.14 2.00
C ALA A 96 -34.28 10.89 1.75
N ASP A 97 -33.44 10.88 0.70
CA ASP A 97 -32.56 9.73 0.38
C ASP A 97 -31.37 9.66 1.37
N ASP A 98 -30.82 10.81 1.78
CA ASP A 98 -29.77 10.87 2.79
C ASP A 98 -30.26 10.37 4.16
N LYS A 99 -31.51 10.65 4.52
CA LYS A 99 -32.13 10.19 5.77
C LYS A 99 -32.36 8.68 5.80
N ALA A 100 -32.62 8.08 4.63
CA ALA A 100 -32.80 6.63 4.48
C ALA A 100 -31.50 5.83 4.62
N LEU A 101 -30.33 6.48 4.45
CA LEU A 101 -29.01 5.87 4.58
C LEU A 101 -28.37 6.05 5.95
N GLN A 102 -28.99 6.85 6.84
CA GLN A 102 -28.48 7.02 8.21
C GLN A 102 -28.71 5.75 9.02
N PRO A 103 -27.73 5.34 9.86
CA PRO A 103 -27.92 4.19 10.73
C PRO A 103 -29.07 4.46 11.71
N THR A 104 -29.91 3.44 11.90
CA THR A 104 -30.95 3.44 12.92
C THR A 104 -30.41 2.82 14.21
N GLU A 105 -30.96 3.25 15.35
CA GLU A 105 -30.57 2.68 16.64
C GLU A 105 -30.78 1.14 16.63
N GLY A 106 -29.75 0.41 17.06
CA GLY A 106 -29.76 -1.06 17.07
C GLY A 106 -29.58 -1.71 15.69
N GLN A 107 -29.26 -0.95 14.63
CA GLN A 107 -28.90 -1.54 13.36
C GLN A 107 -27.48 -2.14 13.41
N GLU A 108 -27.38 -3.42 13.07
CA GLU A 108 -26.13 -4.17 12.99
C GLU A 108 -25.79 -4.42 11.54
N VAL A 109 -24.54 -4.19 11.17
CA VAL A 109 -24.02 -4.44 9.82
C VAL A 109 -22.72 -5.21 9.94
N ASP A 110 -22.64 -6.35 9.26
CA ASP A 110 -21.41 -7.11 9.13
C ASP A 110 -20.55 -6.51 8.03
N VAL A 111 -19.39 -6.00 8.38
CA VAL A 111 -18.40 -5.44 7.45
C VAL A 111 -17.20 -6.37 7.37
N ARG A 112 -16.86 -6.82 6.16
CA ARG A 112 -15.65 -7.60 5.88
C ARG A 112 -14.56 -6.66 5.38
N ILE A 113 -13.39 -6.70 6.03
CA ILE A 113 -12.18 -6.05 5.53
C ILE A 113 -11.32 -7.15 4.91
N LEU A 114 -11.06 -7.04 3.60
CA LEU A 114 -10.10 -7.86 2.89
C LEU A 114 -8.86 -7.02 2.64
N THR A 115 -7.70 -7.63 2.87
CA THR A 115 -6.43 -6.95 2.70
C THR A 115 -5.45 -7.83 1.93
N THR A 116 -4.62 -7.17 1.13
CA THR A 116 -3.34 -7.70 0.65
C THR A 116 -2.20 -6.95 1.33
N THR A 117 -1.05 -7.58 1.44
CA THR A 117 0.19 -7.01 1.92
C THR A 117 1.35 -7.69 1.21
N ASP A 118 2.48 -7.03 1.07
CA ASP A 118 3.73 -7.62 0.60
C ASP A 118 3.57 -8.37 -0.75
N LEU A 119 2.87 -7.75 -1.71
CA LEU A 119 2.64 -8.34 -3.03
C LEU A 119 3.91 -8.46 -3.87
N HIS A 120 4.90 -7.59 -3.61
CA HIS A 120 6.23 -7.65 -4.21
C HIS A 120 6.23 -7.89 -5.73
N THR A 121 5.34 -7.20 -6.45
CA THR A 121 5.15 -7.33 -7.89
C THR A 121 4.85 -8.76 -8.40
N ASN A 122 4.40 -9.65 -7.53
CA ASN A 122 3.90 -10.97 -7.92
C ASN A 122 2.52 -10.85 -8.57
N LEU A 123 2.48 -10.32 -9.80
CA LEU A 123 1.22 -10.09 -10.53
C LEU A 123 0.59 -11.39 -11.01
N VAL A 124 1.41 -12.28 -11.56
CA VAL A 124 1.00 -13.58 -12.10
C VAL A 124 1.64 -14.71 -11.32
N ASN A 125 1.08 -15.91 -11.45
CA ASN A 125 1.59 -17.13 -10.83
C ASN A 125 2.80 -17.70 -11.59
N TYR A 126 3.89 -16.95 -11.59
CA TYR A 126 5.09 -17.29 -12.35
C TYR A 126 6.36 -16.92 -11.57
N ASP A 127 7.25 -17.89 -11.38
CA ASP A 127 8.60 -17.67 -10.85
C ASP A 127 9.54 -17.27 -11.97
N TYR A 128 9.85 -15.99 -12.08
CA TYR A 128 10.73 -15.43 -13.11
C TYR A 128 12.18 -15.88 -12.97
N TYR A 129 12.62 -16.30 -11.77
CA TYR A 129 13.99 -16.75 -11.53
C TYR A 129 14.20 -18.21 -11.92
N GLN A 130 13.14 -19.02 -11.78
CA GLN A 130 13.15 -20.43 -12.17
C GLN A 130 12.55 -20.68 -13.55
N ASP A 131 12.05 -19.62 -14.20
CA ASP A 131 11.39 -19.65 -15.51
C ASP A 131 10.30 -20.73 -15.62
N LYS A 132 9.39 -20.75 -14.61
CA LYS A 132 8.31 -21.73 -14.53
C LYS A 132 7.08 -21.21 -13.81
N PRO A 133 5.90 -21.80 -14.05
CA PRO A 133 4.71 -21.54 -13.24
C PRO A 133 4.97 -21.82 -11.75
N ALA A 134 4.40 -20.97 -10.88
CA ALA A 134 4.46 -21.11 -9.42
C ALA A 134 3.04 -21.17 -8.84
N GLU A 135 2.80 -22.12 -7.95
CA GLU A 135 1.46 -22.34 -7.39
C GLU A 135 1.18 -21.47 -6.15
N ASN A 136 2.21 -20.98 -5.50
CA ASN A 136 2.16 -20.27 -4.22
C ASN A 136 2.27 -18.76 -4.31
N VAL A 137 2.29 -18.17 -5.50
CA VAL A 137 2.39 -16.71 -5.72
C VAL A 137 1.41 -16.25 -6.79
N GLY A 138 1.15 -14.95 -6.82
CA GLY A 138 0.45 -14.26 -7.89
C GLY A 138 -0.89 -13.65 -7.48
N LEU A 139 -0.97 -12.32 -7.61
CA LEU A 139 -2.22 -11.57 -7.41
C LEU A 139 -3.36 -12.10 -8.29
N ALA A 140 -3.03 -12.61 -9.49
CA ALA A 140 -4.01 -13.24 -10.39
C ALA A 140 -4.71 -14.46 -9.75
N LYS A 141 -4.01 -15.24 -8.91
CA LYS A 141 -4.64 -16.33 -8.13
C LYS A 141 -5.43 -15.78 -6.94
N THR A 142 -4.86 -14.83 -6.22
CA THR A 142 -5.52 -14.17 -5.09
C THR A 142 -6.83 -13.47 -5.53
N ALA A 143 -6.89 -12.98 -6.76
CA ALA A 143 -8.08 -12.36 -7.33
C ALA A 143 -9.31 -13.29 -7.29
N VAL A 144 -9.13 -14.59 -7.49
CA VAL A 144 -10.22 -15.58 -7.41
C VAL A 144 -10.78 -15.62 -6.00
N LEU A 145 -9.90 -15.66 -4.98
CA LEU A 145 -10.29 -15.69 -3.57
C LEU A 145 -10.99 -14.38 -3.15
N ILE A 146 -10.50 -13.23 -3.66
CA ILE A 146 -11.13 -11.93 -3.44
C ILE A 146 -12.54 -11.91 -3.99
N GLU A 147 -12.75 -12.38 -5.22
CA GLU A 147 -14.08 -12.41 -5.86
C GLU A 147 -15.02 -13.39 -5.17
N GLU A 148 -14.54 -14.52 -4.69
CA GLU A 148 -15.32 -15.47 -3.88
C GLU A 148 -15.75 -14.84 -2.56
N ALA A 149 -14.81 -14.21 -1.83
CA ALA A 149 -15.10 -13.55 -0.56
C ALA A 149 -16.11 -12.40 -0.72
N LYS A 150 -16.04 -11.63 -1.81
CA LYS A 150 -17.03 -10.59 -2.14
C LYS A 150 -18.41 -11.14 -2.45
N LYS A 151 -18.49 -12.35 -3.05
CA LYS A 151 -19.77 -13.02 -3.29
C LYS A 151 -20.40 -13.52 -1.99
N GLU A 152 -19.58 -13.99 -1.04
CA GLU A 152 -20.06 -14.43 0.27
C GLU A 152 -20.61 -13.26 1.11
N ASN A 153 -19.92 -12.12 1.09
CA ASN A 153 -20.34 -10.91 1.79
C ASN A 153 -20.07 -9.68 0.93
N SER A 154 -21.13 -9.09 0.38
CA SER A 154 -21.04 -7.87 -0.41
C SER A 154 -20.62 -6.63 0.39
N ASN A 155 -20.76 -6.67 1.72
CA ASN A 155 -20.30 -5.61 2.63
C ASN A 155 -18.79 -5.72 2.85
N THR A 156 -18.02 -5.62 1.79
CA THR A 156 -16.56 -5.79 1.82
C THR A 156 -15.85 -4.48 1.52
N LEU A 157 -14.85 -4.14 2.32
CA LEU A 157 -13.83 -3.14 2.03
C LEU A 157 -12.55 -3.87 1.63
N LEU A 158 -11.92 -3.47 0.53
CA LEU A 158 -10.70 -4.08 0.02
C LEU A 158 -9.56 -3.06 0.05
N VAL A 159 -8.46 -3.37 0.75
CA VAL A 159 -7.33 -2.46 0.97
C VAL A 159 -5.98 -3.17 0.76
N ASP A 160 -4.93 -2.41 0.49
CA ASP A 160 -3.56 -2.89 0.31
C ASP A 160 -2.62 -2.29 1.37
N ASN A 161 -1.81 -3.12 1.99
CA ASN A 161 -0.94 -2.71 3.10
C ASN A 161 0.51 -2.45 2.68
N GLY A 162 0.78 -2.18 1.39
CA GLY A 162 2.10 -1.78 0.90
C GLY A 162 3.01 -2.94 0.48
N ASP A 163 4.24 -2.59 0.12
CA ASP A 163 5.23 -3.46 -0.53
C ASP A 163 4.71 -4.04 -1.86
N THR A 164 4.20 -3.15 -2.68
CA THR A 164 3.49 -3.50 -3.91
C THR A 164 4.38 -3.44 -5.15
N ILE A 165 5.32 -2.45 -5.23
CA ILE A 165 5.98 -2.10 -6.50
C ILE A 165 7.41 -2.63 -6.68
N GLN A 166 7.97 -3.30 -5.71
CA GLN A 166 9.31 -3.88 -5.74
C GLN A 166 9.26 -5.38 -5.40
N GLY A 167 10.15 -6.22 -5.99
CA GLY A 167 10.31 -7.63 -5.65
C GLY A 167 10.71 -8.48 -6.85
N THR A 168 9.79 -8.79 -7.75
CA THR A 168 10.08 -9.62 -8.93
C THR A 168 10.80 -8.83 -10.03
N PRO A 169 11.32 -9.50 -11.08
CA PRO A 169 11.84 -8.83 -12.28
C PRO A 169 10.87 -7.83 -12.92
N LEU A 170 9.56 -7.98 -12.76
CA LEU A 170 8.58 -7.01 -13.23
C LEU A 170 8.78 -5.64 -12.56
N GLY A 171 9.01 -5.61 -11.23
CA GLY A 171 9.29 -4.37 -10.50
C GLY A 171 10.55 -3.68 -11.02
N THR A 172 11.65 -4.41 -11.12
CA THR A 172 12.91 -3.90 -11.68
C THR A 172 12.74 -3.39 -13.11
N TYR A 173 12.03 -4.14 -13.95
CA TYR A 173 11.75 -3.72 -15.32
C TYR A 173 11.01 -2.40 -15.39
N LYS A 174 9.94 -2.24 -14.58
CA LYS A 174 9.10 -1.03 -14.55
C LYS A 174 9.71 0.14 -13.79
N ALA A 175 10.78 -0.09 -13.04
CA ALA A 175 11.49 0.98 -12.35
C ALA A 175 12.75 1.44 -13.09
N ILE A 176 13.50 0.52 -13.70
CA ILE A 176 14.85 0.76 -14.23
C ILE A 176 14.94 0.59 -15.75
N VAL A 177 14.44 -0.52 -16.30
CA VAL A 177 14.64 -0.86 -17.72
C VAL A 177 13.67 -0.09 -18.61
N ASN A 178 12.39 -0.07 -18.26
CA ASN A 178 11.33 0.70 -18.91
C ASN A 178 10.49 1.40 -17.85
N PRO A 179 11.02 2.44 -17.23
CA PRO A 179 10.38 3.10 -16.11
C PRO A 179 8.96 3.60 -16.42
N VAL A 180 8.08 3.47 -15.43
CA VAL A 180 6.74 4.08 -15.49
C VAL A 180 6.89 5.56 -15.82
N LYS A 181 6.23 5.99 -16.90
CA LYS A 181 6.25 7.36 -17.38
C LYS A 181 5.21 8.19 -16.62
N GLU A 182 5.35 9.51 -16.74
CA GLU A 182 4.33 10.43 -16.23
C GLU A 182 2.96 10.12 -16.85
N GLY A 183 1.93 9.95 -16.02
CA GLY A 183 0.59 9.56 -16.44
C GLY A 183 0.40 8.08 -16.78
N GLU A 184 1.46 7.27 -16.80
CA GLU A 184 1.37 5.81 -16.98
C GLU A 184 1.07 5.14 -15.63
N GLN A 185 0.09 4.24 -15.61
CA GLN A 185 -0.24 3.49 -14.40
C GLN A 185 0.70 2.27 -14.25
N HIS A 186 1.21 2.07 -13.04
CA HIS A 186 2.01 0.87 -12.71
C HIS A 186 1.14 -0.40 -12.81
N PRO A 187 1.64 -1.52 -13.41
CA PRO A 187 0.84 -2.73 -13.64
C PRO A 187 0.18 -3.29 -12.37
N MET A 188 0.86 -3.23 -11.23
CA MET A 188 0.29 -3.69 -9.96
C MET A 188 -0.91 -2.84 -9.57
N TYR A 189 -0.80 -1.51 -9.60
CA TYR A 189 -1.92 -0.63 -9.27
C TYR A 189 -3.06 -0.72 -10.28
N ALA A 190 -2.77 -0.97 -11.56
CA ALA A 190 -3.80 -1.28 -12.55
C ALA A 190 -4.60 -2.54 -12.19
N ALA A 191 -3.91 -3.58 -11.70
CA ALA A 191 -4.57 -4.80 -11.22
C ALA A 191 -5.38 -4.56 -9.93
N LEU A 192 -4.81 -3.85 -8.95
CA LEU A 192 -5.51 -3.51 -7.71
C LEU A 192 -6.77 -2.68 -8.00
N GLN A 193 -6.67 -1.67 -8.86
CA GLN A 193 -7.83 -0.87 -9.28
C GLN A 193 -8.90 -1.72 -9.95
N LYS A 194 -8.49 -2.64 -10.85
CA LYS A 194 -9.42 -3.56 -11.52
C LYS A 194 -10.14 -4.48 -10.54
N LEU A 195 -9.48 -4.90 -9.46
CA LEU A 195 -10.07 -5.72 -8.40
C LEU A 195 -10.93 -4.91 -7.44
N GLY A 196 -10.91 -3.58 -7.54
CA GLY A 196 -11.71 -2.67 -6.73
C GLY A 196 -11.12 -2.40 -5.35
N PHE A 197 -9.80 -2.30 -5.24
CA PHE A 197 -9.15 -1.79 -4.04
C PHE A 197 -9.53 -0.32 -3.82
N GLU A 198 -9.83 0.02 -2.57
CA GLU A 198 -10.43 1.31 -2.22
C GLU A 198 -9.46 2.25 -1.49
N ALA A 199 -8.38 1.70 -0.92
CA ALA A 199 -7.24 2.44 -0.37
C ALA A 199 -6.02 1.54 -0.25
N GLY A 200 -4.85 2.16 -0.12
CA GLY A 200 -3.60 1.48 0.21
C GLY A 200 -2.68 2.35 1.06
N THR A 201 -1.62 1.75 1.58
CA THR A 201 -0.51 2.46 2.21
C THR A 201 0.80 2.16 1.51
N LEU A 202 1.88 2.73 2.01
CA LEU A 202 3.25 2.46 1.57
C LEU A 202 3.88 1.42 2.50
N GLY A 203 4.67 0.51 1.94
CA GLY A 203 5.63 -0.28 2.68
C GLY A 203 7.04 0.26 2.51
N ASN A 204 8.03 -0.45 3.04
CA ASN A 204 9.42 -0.02 2.95
C ASN A 204 9.98 -0.16 1.53
N HIS A 205 9.53 -1.14 0.78
CA HIS A 205 10.01 -1.37 -0.59
C HIS A 205 9.45 -0.39 -1.63
N GLU A 206 8.46 0.42 -1.29
CA GLU A 206 8.04 1.53 -2.14
C GLU A 206 9.14 2.58 -2.32
N PHE A 207 10.08 2.69 -1.38
CA PHE A 207 11.15 3.71 -1.39
C PHE A 207 12.41 3.29 -2.14
N ASN A 208 12.56 2.00 -2.51
CA ASN A 208 13.79 1.46 -3.10
C ASN A 208 14.21 2.12 -4.41
N TYR A 209 13.24 2.59 -5.19
CA TYR A 209 13.52 3.25 -6.48
C TYR A 209 13.53 4.78 -6.38
N GLY A 210 13.47 5.34 -5.16
CA GLY A 210 13.52 6.76 -4.88
C GLY A 210 12.18 7.47 -5.01
N LEU A 211 12.13 8.68 -4.42
CA LEU A 211 10.88 9.44 -4.24
C LEU A 211 10.25 9.91 -5.57
N ASP A 212 11.05 10.23 -6.58
CA ASP A 212 10.53 10.68 -7.88
C ASP A 212 9.81 9.55 -8.64
N TYR A 213 10.33 8.31 -8.54
CA TYR A 213 9.66 7.14 -9.09
C TYR A 213 8.38 6.86 -8.31
N LEU A 214 8.47 6.80 -6.98
CA LEU A 214 7.32 6.56 -6.11
C LEU A 214 6.21 7.57 -6.38
N LYS A 215 6.54 8.87 -6.48
CA LYS A 215 5.55 9.89 -6.79
C LYS A 215 4.81 9.62 -8.11
N ARG A 216 5.53 9.29 -9.19
CA ARG A 216 4.88 8.99 -10.48
C ARG A 216 3.92 7.81 -10.38
N VAL A 217 4.29 6.80 -9.61
CA VAL A 217 3.49 5.59 -9.44
C VAL A 217 2.22 5.87 -8.63
N ILE A 218 2.33 6.58 -7.50
CA ILE A 218 1.15 6.85 -6.65
C ILE A 218 0.22 7.90 -7.25
N ASP A 219 0.72 8.87 -8.03
CA ASP A 219 -0.11 9.86 -8.73
C ASP A 219 -1.12 9.20 -9.70
N THR A 220 -0.84 7.97 -10.14
CA THR A 220 -1.66 7.19 -11.07
C THR A 220 -2.21 5.90 -10.47
N ALA A 221 -2.11 5.70 -9.15
CA ALA A 221 -2.51 4.47 -8.49
C ALA A 221 -4.01 4.12 -8.67
N GLY A 222 -4.86 5.13 -8.89
CA GLY A 222 -6.30 4.93 -9.09
C GLY A 222 -7.08 4.69 -7.80
N MET A 223 -6.40 4.76 -6.66
CA MET A 223 -6.97 4.72 -5.31
C MET A 223 -6.13 5.59 -4.37
N PRO A 224 -6.67 6.07 -3.24
CA PRO A 224 -5.91 6.80 -2.23
C PRO A 224 -4.78 5.93 -1.66
N ILE A 225 -3.57 6.50 -1.64
CA ILE A 225 -2.42 5.94 -0.91
C ILE A 225 -2.15 6.87 0.28
N VAL A 226 -2.25 6.33 1.48
CA VAL A 226 -2.19 7.10 2.73
C VAL A 226 -0.95 6.74 3.54
N ASN A 227 -0.35 7.74 4.21
CA ASN A 227 0.72 7.51 5.16
C ASN A 227 0.81 8.66 6.16
N ALA A 228 0.79 8.36 7.46
CA ALA A 228 0.73 9.35 8.53
C ALA A 228 2.08 9.64 9.21
N ASN A 229 3.14 8.88 8.90
CA ASN A 229 4.41 9.07 9.59
C ASN A 229 5.57 9.60 8.73
N VAL A 230 5.41 9.67 7.41
CA VAL A 230 6.39 10.28 6.51
C VAL A 230 6.11 11.77 6.37
N VAL A 231 7.07 12.61 6.76
CA VAL A 231 6.93 14.07 6.81
C VAL A 231 8.10 14.80 6.15
N ASP A 232 7.86 16.02 5.74
CA ASP A 232 8.92 16.92 5.28
C ASP A 232 9.83 17.31 6.48
N PRO A 233 11.15 17.16 6.38
CA PRO A 233 12.07 17.35 7.50
C PRO A 233 12.20 18.80 7.97
N LYS A 234 11.76 19.78 7.17
CA LYS A 234 11.88 21.21 7.48
C LYS A 234 10.60 21.76 8.09
N THR A 235 9.46 21.30 7.61
CA THR A 235 8.15 21.86 7.97
C THR A 235 7.35 20.93 8.90
N GLY A 236 7.67 19.63 8.92
CA GLY A 236 6.88 18.61 9.60
C GLY A 236 5.53 18.33 8.91
N ALA A 237 5.31 18.87 7.70
CA ALA A 237 4.09 18.59 6.93
C ALA A 237 4.10 17.17 6.40
N TYR A 238 2.94 16.53 6.33
CA TYR A 238 2.79 15.21 5.72
C TYR A 238 3.21 15.24 4.25
N VAL A 239 4.02 14.26 3.83
CA VAL A 239 4.43 14.10 2.42
C VAL A 239 3.32 13.45 1.61
N TYR A 240 2.55 12.58 2.23
CA TYR A 240 1.40 11.88 1.65
C TYR A 240 0.12 12.25 2.41
N ASP A 241 -1.05 11.96 1.83
CA ASP A 241 -2.30 12.10 2.56
C ASP A 241 -2.25 11.26 3.85
N PRO A 242 -2.38 11.86 5.04
CA PRO A 242 -2.21 11.11 6.28
C PRO A 242 -3.35 10.13 6.55
N TYR A 243 -4.52 10.37 5.98
CA TYR A 243 -5.67 9.46 6.05
C TYR A 243 -6.69 9.75 4.94
N LYS A 244 -7.60 8.81 4.72
CA LYS A 244 -8.78 8.99 3.86
C LYS A 244 -10.04 8.55 4.59
N ILE A 245 -11.13 9.31 4.44
CA ILE A 245 -12.46 8.88 4.86
C ILE A 245 -13.16 8.27 3.65
N ILE A 246 -13.46 6.98 3.72
CA ILE A 246 -14.22 6.24 2.72
C ILE A 246 -15.66 6.13 3.20
N SER A 247 -16.58 6.75 2.49
CA SER A 247 -18.02 6.61 2.76
C SER A 247 -18.57 5.46 1.92
N LYS A 248 -19.03 4.40 2.59
CA LYS A 248 -19.51 3.20 1.90
C LYS A 248 -20.88 2.78 2.40
N THR A 249 -21.76 2.42 1.46
CA THR A 249 -23.08 1.91 1.79
C THR A 249 -23.04 0.40 1.98
N PHE A 250 -23.47 -0.04 3.14
CA PHE A 250 -23.61 -1.45 3.51
C PHE A 250 -25.07 -1.83 3.68
N VAL A 251 -25.34 -3.13 3.67
CA VAL A 251 -26.67 -3.70 3.81
C VAL A 251 -26.70 -4.59 5.04
N ASP A 252 -27.68 -4.37 5.93
CA ASP A 252 -27.89 -5.22 7.10
C ASP A 252 -28.61 -6.54 6.74
N LYS A 253 -28.72 -7.44 7.72
CA LYS A 253 -29.41 -8.73 7.58
C LYS A 253 -30.90 -8.63 7.19
N ASN A 254 -31.49 -7.44 7.31
CA ASN A 254 -32.87 -7.16 6.96
C ASN A 254 -33.00 -6.46 5.58
N GLY A 255 -31.88 -6.30 4.85
CA GLY A 255 -31.85 -5.62 3.56
C GLY A 255 -31.85 -4.09 3.65
N ARG A 256 -31.74 -3.50 4.86
CA ARG A 256 -31.71 -2.05 5.03
C ARG A 256 -30.31 -1.53 4.77
N LYS A 257 -30.23 -0.45 4.00
CA LYS A 257 -28.98 0.21 3.66
C LYS A 257 -28.58 1.20 4.75
N THR A 258 -27.28 1.31 5.02
CA THR A 258 -26.69 2.34 5.86
C THR A 258 -25.35 2.75 5.31
N THR A 259 -24.97 4.02 5.50
CA THR A 259 -23.65 4.52 5.12
C THR A 259 -22.75 4.51 6.34
N VAL A 260 -21.59 3.87 6.22
CA VAL A 260 -20.54 3.87 7.24
C VAL A 260 -19.33 4.60 6.69
N LYS A 261 -18.76 5.49 7.47
CA LYS A 261 -17.54 6.24 7.15
C LYS A 261 -16.34 5.54 7.78
N ILE A 262 -15.51 4.95 6.96
CA ILE A 262 -14.30 4.25 7.38
C ILE A 262 -13.12 5.19 7.15
N GLY A 263 -12.46 5.60 8.22
CA GLY A 263 -11.19 6.30 8.16
C GLY A 263 -10.06 5.28 7.97
N VAL A 264 -9.28 5.43 6.92
CA VAL A 264 -8.11 4.60 6.64
C VAL A 264 -6.87 5.45 6.74
N THR A 265 -5.88 5.03 7.51
CA THR A 265 -4.55 5.62 7.64
C THR A 265 -3.48 4.55 7.47
N GLY A 266 -2.22 4.94 7.35
CA GLY A 266 -1.12 3.99 7.22
C GLY A 266 0.18 4.50 7.79
N ILE A 267 1.10 3.57 8.05
CA ILE A 267 2.48 3.84 8.49
C ILE A 267 3.46 2.91 7.79
N VAL A 268 4.72 3.30 7.85
CA VAL A 268 5.89 2.54 7.40
C VAL A 268 6.96 2.56 8.50
N PRO A 269 7.80 1.51 8.63
CA PRO A 269 8.84 1.47 9.67
C PRO A 269 9.81 2.65 9.55
N PRO A 270 10.18 3.32 10.66
CA PRO A 270 11.17 4.40 10.63
C PRO A 270 12.53 3.99 10.05
N GLN A 271 12.84 2.71 10.05
CA GLN A 271 14.08 2.11 9.55
C GLN A 271 14.32 2.32 8.05
N ILE A 272 13.30 2.71 7.27
CA ILE A 272 13.48 3.05 5.85
C ILE A 272 14.55 4.13 5.64
N LEU A 273 14.71 5.05 6.61
CA LEU A 273 15.74 6.08 6.56
C LEU A 273 17.16 5.51 6.57
N SER A 274 17.34 4.31 7.13
CA SER A 274 18.61 3.58 7.12
C SER A 274 18.73 2.67 5.91
N TRP A 275 17.66 1.93 5.59
CA TRP A 275 17.65 0.96 4.50
C TRP A 275 17.78 1.62 3.13
N ASP A 276 17.09 2.75 2.94
CA ASP A 276 17.09 3.51 1.69
C ASP A 276 17.78 4.89 1.83
N LYS A 277 18.79 4.96 2.69
CA LYS A 277 19.49 6.20 3.00
C LYS A 277 19.88 7.01 1.75
N ALA A 278 20.42 6.34 0.72
CA ALA A 278 20.84 7.00 -0.51
C ALA A 278 19.68 7.73 -1.23
N ASN A 279 18.47 7.21 -1.11
CA ASN A 279 17.27 7.77 -1.72
C ASN A 279 16.61 8.84 -0.86
N LEU A 280 16.72 8.75 0.47
CA LEU A 280 15.84 9.44 1.42
C LEU A 280 16.52 10.52 2.27
N GLU A 281 17.86 10.44 2.48
CA GLU A 281 18.59 11.34 3.38
C GLU A 281 18.35 12.82 3.04
N GLY A 282 17.90 13.58 4.04
CA GLY A 282 17.62 15.02 3.92
C GLY A 282 16.37 15.38 3.10
N LYS A 283 15.66 14.40 2.52
CA LYS A 283 14.46 14.64 1.70
C LYS A 283 13.18 14.38 2.47
N ILE A 284 13.16 13.39 3.35
CA ILE A 284 12.04 13.07 4.23
C ILE A 284 12.52 12.78 5.64
N GLN A 285 11.60 12.82 6.59
CA GLN A 285 11.73 12.31 7.95
C GLN A 285 10.61 11.32 8.17
N VAL A 286 10.85 10.28 8.97
CA VAL A 286 9.84 9.32 9.39
C VAL A 286 9.71 9.39 10.90
N ASN A 287 8.50 9.71 11.34
CA ASN A 287 8.17 9.77 12.76
C ASN A 287 7.93 8.35 13.30
N ASP A 288 8.01 8.21 14.62
CA ASP A 288 7.57 7.02 15.31
C ASP A 288 6.13 6.65 14.94
N SER A 289 5.88 5.36 14.68
CA SER A 289 4.60 4.89 14.13
C SER A 289 3.48 5.01 15.15
N VAL A 290 3.75 4.66 16.42
CA VAL A 290 2.77 4.73 17.51
C VAL A 290 2.37 6.19 17.77
N GLU A 291 3.36 7.10 17.88
CA GLU A 291 3.12 8.53 18.10
C GLU A 291 2.31 9.13 16.91
N ALA A 292 2.63 8.72 15.67
CA ALA A 292 1.93 9.19 14.48
C ALA A 292 0.45 8.75 14.48
N ILE A 293 0.18 7.49 14.79
CA ILE A 293 -1.19 6.97 14.86
C ILE A 293 -1.95 7.59 16.04
N GLN A 294 -1.32 7.72 17.20
CA GLN A 294 -1.93 8.39 18.36
C GLN A 294 -2.39 9.82 18.03
N LYS A 295 -1.64 10.51 17.18
CA LYS A 295 -1.97 11.87 16.73
C LYS A 295 -3.09 11.88 15.69
N ILE A 296 -3.09 10.93 14.72
CA ILE A 296 -4.01 11.01 13.58
C ILE A 296 -5.42 10.47 13.88
N ILE A 297 -5.56 9.50 14.79
CA ILE A 297 -6.86 8.91 15.14
C ILE A 297 -7.91 9.95 15.57
N PRO A 298 -7.60 10.91 16.47
CA PRO A 298 -8.54 11.96 16.83
C PRO A 298 -8.96 12.84 15.66
N GLU A 299 -8.05 13.10 14.71
CA GLU A 299 -8.34 13.88 13.51
C GLU A 299 -9.32 13.13 12.59
N MET A 300 -9.11 11.82 12.38
CA MET A 300 -10.02 10.98 11.61
C MET A 300 -11.42 10.93 12.24
N ARG A 301 -11.51 10.78 13.56
CA ARG A 301 -12.78 10.82 14.28
C ARG A 301 -13.48 12.17 14.16
N LYS A 302 -12.74 13.28 14.27
CA LYS A 302 -13.26 14.63 14.06
C LYS A 302 -13.74 14.83 12.62
N ALA A 303 -13.09 14.21 11.63
CA ALA A 303 -13.50 14.21 10.23
C ALA A 303 -14.73 13.32 9.97
N GLY A 304 -15.23 12.63 10.99
CA GLY A 304 -16.48 11.87 10.94
C GLY A 304 -16.30 10.39 10.70
N ALA A 305 -15.11 9.82 10.92
CA ALA A 305 -14.91 8.37 10.83
C ALA A 305 -15.74 7.64 11.89
N ASP A 306 -16.58 6.71 11.46
CA ASP A 306 -17.31 5.78 12.33
C ASP A 306 -16.42 4.62 12.75
N ILE A 307 -15.53 4.18 11.84
CA ILE A 307 -14.52 3.13 12.03
C ILE A 307 -13.16 3.71 11.65
N THR A 308 -12.12 3.36 12.41
CA THR A 308 -10.72 3.69 12.09
C THR A 308 -9.95 2.41 11.80
N LEU A 309 -9.39 2.34 10.61
CA LEU A 309 -8.55 1.25 10.12
C LEU A 309 -7.12 1.76 9.94
N VAL A 310 -6.17 1.09 10.57
CA VAL A 310 -4.74 1.36 10.38
C VAL A 310 -4.12 0.29 9.50
N LEU A 311 -3.54 0.70 8.39
CA LEU A 311 -2.69 -0.12 7.55
C LEU A 311 -1.25 0.04 8.06
N SER A 312 -0.87 -0.84 8.96
CA SER A 312 0.44 -0.83 9.58
C SER A 312 1.38 -1.71 8.77
N HIS A 313 2.15 -1.11 7.83
CA HIS A 313 3.21 -1.86 7.16
C HIS A 313 4.38 -2.07 8.12
N SER A 314 4.15 -2.91 9.14
CA SER A 314 5.00 -3.23 10.28
C SER A 314 4.55 -4.58 10.80
N GLY A 315 5.48 -5.38 11.34
CA GLY A 315 5.14 -6.63 12.01
C GLY A 315 4.37 -6.41 13.31
N ILE A 316 3.91 -7.49 13.92
CA ILE A 316 3.09 -7.42 15.14
C ILE A 316 3.88 -6.84 16.31
N GLY A 317 5.16 -7.21 16.46
CA GLY A 317 5.98 -6.81 17.60
C GLY A 317 5.59 -7.52 18.89
N ASP A 318 5.92 -6.91 20.02
CA ASP A 318 5.59 -7.39 21.36
C ASP A 318 4.70 -6.38 22.14
N ASP A 319 4.50 -6.58 23.45
CA ASP A 319 3.65 -5.74 24.29
C ASP A 319 4.38 -4.54 24.93
N LYS A 320 5.67 -4.34 24.59
CA LYS A 320 6.49 -3.24 25.12
C LYS A 320 6.70 -2.20 24.05
N TYR A 321 6.42 -0.98 24.34
CA TYR A 321 6.70 0.13 23.45
C TYR A 321 8.14 0.63 23.65
N GLU A 322 8.91 0.59 22.59
CA GLU A 322 10.20 1.26 22.46
C GLU A 322 10.16 2.22 21.27
N LYS A 323 10.48 3.48 21.49
CA LYS A 323 10.35 4.50 20.46
C LYS A 323 11.21 4.19 19.23
N GLY A 324 10.58 4.18 18.06
CA GLY A 324 11.24 3.95 16.79
C GLY A 324 11.50 2.48 16.49
N GLU A 325 10.77 1.57 17.11
CA GLU A 325 10.81 0.16 16.77
C GLU A 325 10.35 -0.10 15.34
N GLU A 326 10.77 -1.23 14.79
CA GLU A 326 10.40 -1.68 13.46
C GLU A 326 8.99 -2.29 13.44
N ASN A 327 8.67 -3.08 14.48
CA ASN A 327 7.45 -3.87 14.54
C ASN A 327 6.56 -3.39 15.70
N GLU A 328 5.57 -2.55 15.40
CA GLU A 328 4.74 -1.83 16.37
C GLU A 328 3.23 -2.14 16.23
N GLY A 329 2.88 -3.23 15.52
CA GLY A 329 1.47 -3.57 15.25
C GLY A 329 0.64 -3.79 16.51
N TYR A 330 1.21 -4.43 17.54
CA TYR A 330 0.53 -4.68 18.82
C TYR A 330 0.27 -3.38 19.58
N GLN A 331 1.27 -2.49 19.66
CA GLN A 331 1.19 -1.21 20.34
C GLN A 331 0.15 -0.32 19.66
N ILE A 332 0.14 -0.28 18.32
CA ILE A 332 -0.85 0.45 17.51
C ILE A 332 -2.26 -0.08 17.76
N ALA A 333 -2.44 -1.41 17.78
CA ALA A 333 -3.73 -2.04 18.04
C ALA A 333 -4.27 -1.74 19.46
N SER A 334 -3.37 -1.45 20.38
CA SER A 334 -3.71 -1.12 21.78
C SER A 334 -4.07 0.35 21.98
N LEU A 335 -3.93 1.21 20.98
CA LEU A 335 -4.22 2.64 21.08
C LEU A 335 -5.73 2.90 21.19
N PRO A 336 -6.15 3.81 22.07
CA PRO A 336 -7.54 4.22 22.16
C PRO A 336 -8.05 4.81 20.84
N GLY A 337 -9.18 4.29 20.38
CA GLY A 337 -9.85 4.78 19.17
C GLY A 337 -9.40 4.12 17.87
N VAL A 338 -8.47 3.19 17.91
CA VAL A 338 -8.17 2.27 16.82
C VAL A 338 -9.19 1.12 16.85
N ASP A 339 -9.92 0.89 15.78
CA ASP A 339 -10.93 -0.17 15.71
C ASP A 339 -10.38 -1.44 15.03
N ALA A 340 -9.46 -1.27 14.07
CA ALA A 340 -8.81 -2.39 13.38
C ALA A 340 -7.39 -2.01 12.91
N VAL A 341 -6.50 -3.00 12.91
CA VAL A 341 -5.14 -2.88 12.37
C VAL A 341 -4.88 -4.04 11.41
N VAL A 342 -4.27 -3.72 10.29
CA VAL A 342 -3.66 -4.70 9.37
C VAL A 342 -2.16 -4.61 9.54
N THR A 343 -1.48 -5.73 9.76
CA THR A 343 -0.02 -5.81 9.83
C THR A 343 0.56 -6.49 8.58
N GLY A 344 1.84 -6.30 8.33
CA GLY A 344 2.58 -6.87 7.20
C GLY A 344 4.07 -6.88 7.45
N HIS A 345 4.90 -6.63 6.42
CA HIS A 345 6.35 -6.41 6.53
C HIS A 345 7.15 -7.64 6.99
N SER A 346 6.79 -8.25 8.10
CA SER A 346 7.53 -9.39 8.67
C SER A 346 7.32 -10.71 7.93
N HIS A 347 6.40 -10.76 6.93
CA HIS A 347 5.98 -11.97 6.21
C HIS A 347 5.57 -13.13 7.13
N ALA A 348 5.08 -12.79 8.32
CA ALA A 348 4.64 -13.77 9.32
C ALA A 348 3.14 -14.00 9.26
N GLU A 349 2.71 -15.25 9.44
CA GLU A 349 1.30 -15.59 9.57
C GLU A 349 0.81 -15.31 10.99
N PHE A 350 -0.38 -14.70 11.10
CA PHE A 350 -1.04 -14.48 12.38
C PHE A 350 -2.55 -14.77 12.27
N PRO A 351 -3.16 -15.49 13.24
CA PRO A 351 -2.45 -16.17 14.33
C PRO A 351 -1.57 -17.29 13.81
N SER A 352 -0.35 -17.39 14.35
CA SER A 352 0.53 -18.52 14.03
C SER A 352 -0.13 -19.81 14.54
N GLY A 353 0.05 -20.94 13.83
CA GLY A 353 -0.52 -22.24 14.22
C GLY A 353 -0.14 -22.72 15.62
N ASN A 354 0.72 -22.00 16.33
CA ASN A 354 1.16 -22.28 17.70
C ASN A 354 0.45 -21.43 18.77
N GLY A 355 -0.60 -20.68 18.42
CA GLY A 355 -1.50 -20.04 19.39
C GLY A 355 -0.91 -18.86 20.17
N THR A 356 0.02 -18.11 19.57
CA THR A 356 0.48 -16.81 20.12
C THR A 356 -0.27 -15.67 19.49
#